data_05de55c598e47a1284588286a9c5598c
#
_entry.id   05de55c598e47a1284588286a9c5598c
#
_cell.length_a   1.000
_cell.length_b   1.000
_cell.length_c   1.000
_cell.angle_alpha   90.00
_cell.angle_beta   90.00
_cell.angle_gamma   90.00
#
_symmetry.space_group_name_H-M   'P 1'
#
loop_
_entity.id
_entity.type
_entity.pdbx_description
1 polymer ?
#
loop_
_entity_poly.entity_id
_entity_poly.type
_entity_poly.pdbx_seq_one_letter_code
_entity_poly.pdbx_strand_id
1 'polypeptide(L)'
;MDLAEINSQFPAIFDAFFFCLGACVGSFLNVCIYRIPKGESIVSPPSHCACGKPIKWFDNLPIVGWFLLRGRARCCGRRISFRYPFVETLTAAVFLCLWTMCTPYMAFAGMVFAFIMIFCTFVDIDSMMLPDFATIGGTVAGFVLSLMMPQIHDAVIADAPFAASVVASGIKSAVGIIAGSGVLYWIRILGECVFKKEAMGEGDVILVGCIGAFCGWQGAVFAIFGGSIIGALTMIPLAATRKFSRKLRGRKFGNGEDADPTAIPFGPWLAFGGMFYFMFVKDFVDAYFANIASAFFGI
;
A
#
# COMPACT_ATOMS: atom_id res chain seq x y z
N MET A 1 21.28 -8.52 24.61
CA MET A 1 21.06 -9.35 23.41
C MET A 1 20.23 -8.53 22.47
N ASP A 2 20.78 -8.14 21.34
CA ASP A 2 20.07 -7.30 20.37
C ASP A 2 19.10 -8.17 19.54
N LEU A 3 18.00 -7.58 19.07
CA LEU A 3 16.97 -8.27 18.25
C LEU A 3 17.61 -8.94 17.00
N ALA A 4 18.63 -8.31 16.42
CA ALA A 4 19.38 -8.88 15.31
C ALA A 4 20.17 -10.15 15.69
N GLU A 5 20.74 -10.18 16.89
CA GLU A 5 21.47 -11.33 17.41
C GLU A 5 20.53 -12.51 17.69
N ILE A 6 19.34 -12.25 18.27
CA ILE A 6 18.32 -13.29 18.49
C ILE A 6 17.80 -13.84 17.17
N ASN A 7 17.53 -12.95 16.19
CA ASN A 7 17.09 -13.36 14.86
C ASN A 7 18.10 -14.26 14.15
N SER A 8 19.39 -13.98 14.31
CA SER A 8 20.46 -14.81 13.70
C SER A 8 20.51 -16.23 14.30
N GLN A 9 20.10 -16.40 15.55
CA GLN A 9 20.07 -17.71 16.22
C GLN A 9 18.82 -18.53 15.87
N PHE A 10 17.67 -17.87 15.64
CA PHE A 10 16.39 -18.52 15.43
C PHE A 10 15.60 -17.93 14.23
N PRO A 11 16.18 -17.85 13.02
CA PRO A 11 15.56 -17.17 11.90
C PRO A 11 14.18 -17.77 11.55
N ALA A 12 14.04 -19.08 11.52
CA ALA A 12 12.79 -19.75 11.15
C ALA A 12 11.62 -19.43 12.11
N ILE A 13 11.89 -19.13 13.38
CA ILE A 13 10.85 -18.76 14.35
C ILE A 13 10.32 -17.36 14.03
N PHE A 14 11.22 -16.41 13.74
CA PHE A 14 10.83 -15.05 13.37
C PHE A 14 10.13 -15.01 12.02
N ASP A 15 10.62 -15.77 11.05
CA ASP A 15 9.99 -15.87 9.72
C ASP A 15 8.55 -16.39 9.83
N ALA A 16 8.36 -17.48 10.60
CA ALA A 16 7.03 -18.01 10.86
C ALA A 16 6.14 -17.02 11.63
N PHE A 17 6.70 -16.31 12.61
CA PHE A 17 5.98 -15.29 13.37
C PHE A 17 5.48 -14.15 12.47
N PHE A 18 6.36 -13.55 11.65
CA PHE A 18 5.97 -12.43 10.78
C PHE A 18 5.06 -12.85 9.64
N PHE A 19 5.20 -14.08 9.14
CA PHE A 19 4.23 -14.65 8.19
C PHE A 19 2.85 -14.80 8.84
N CYS A 20 2.76 -15.38 10.03
CA CYS A 20 1.48 -15.54 10.76
C CYS A 20 0.87 -14.18 11.13
N LEU A 21 1.70 -13.23 11.60
CA LEU A 21 1.28 -11.87 11.89
C LEU A 21 0.69 -11.20 10.65
N GLY A 22 1.38 -11.28 9.51
CA GLY A 22 0.91 -10.75 8.24
C GLY A 22 -0.39 -11.39 7.78
N ALA A 23 -0.57 -12.70 7.97
CA ALA A 23 -1.82 -13.40 7.66
C ALA A 23 -2.99 -12.89 8.53
N CYS A 24 -2.77 -12.69 9.84
CA CYS A 24 -3.76 -12.12 10.76
C CYS A 24 -4.13 -10.68 10.39
N VAL A 25 -3.12 -9.86 10.09
CA VAL A 25 -3.32 -8.48 9.61
C VAL A 25 -4.07 -8.46 8.28
N GLY A 26 -3.76 -9.37 7.36
CA GLY A 26 -4.46 -9.52 6.08
C GLY A 26 -5.94 -9.91 6.25
N SER A 27 -6.25 -10.77 7.23
CA SER A 27 -7.63 -11.10 7.57
C SER A 27 -8.38 -9.89 8.12
N PHE A 28 -7.74 -9.08 8.97
CA PHE A 28 -8.30 -7.81 9.43
C PHE A 28 -8.46 -6.79 8.28
N LEU A 29 -7.49 -6.72 7.37
CA LEU A 29 -7.60 -5.89 6.16
C LEU A 29 -8.83 -6.22 5.32
N ASN A 30 -9.17 -7.50 5.15
CA ASN A 30 -10.39 -7.90 4.45
C ASN A 30 -11.66 -7.30 5.09
N VAL A 31 -11.71 -7.22 6.43
CA VAL A 31 -12.82 -6.57 7.14
C VAL A 31 -12.83 -5.07 6.87
N CYS A 32 -11.67 -4.40 6.96
CA CYS A 32 -11.54 -2.98 6.70
C CYS A 32 -11.96 -2.61 5.27
N ILE A 33 -11.44 -3.35 4.27
CA ILE A 33 -11.73 -3.14 2.84
C ILE A 33 -13.23 -3.25 2.55
N TYR A 34 -13.93 -4.17 3.21
CA TYR A 34 -15.34 -4.38 2.99
C TYR A 34 -16.23 -3.37 3.73
N ARG A 35 -15.92 -3.06 4.99
CA ARG A 35 -16.79 -2.29 5.88
C ARG A 35 -16.58 -0.79 5.79
N ILE A 36 -15.33 -0.33 5.71
CA ILE A 36 -15.02 1.10 5.78
C ILE A 36 -15.64 1.91 4.64
N PRO A 37 -15.58 1.49 3.35
CA PRO A 37 -16.22 2.25 2.27
C PRO A 37 -17.74 2.34 2.40
N LYS A 38 -18.35 1.44 3.20
CA LYS A 38 -19.80 1.42 3.46
C LYS A 38 -20.22 2.19 4.71
N GLY A 39 -19.26 2.76 5.45
CA GLY A 39 -19.52 3.40 6.73
C GLY A 39 -19.88 2.43 7.86
N GLU A 40 -19.59 1.12 7.68
CA GLU A 40 -19.91 0.10 8.67
C GLU A 40 -18.81 0.02 9.75
N SER A 41 -19.20 -0.30 10.98
CA SER A 41 -18.22 -0.48 12.08
C SER A 41 -17.33 -1.69 11.85
N ILE A 42 -16.01 -1.51 12.03
CA ILE A 42 -15.03 -2.60 11.95
C ILE A 42 -15.03 -3.50 13.20
N VAL A 43 -15.64 -3.04 14.31
CA VAL A 43 -15.64 -3.74 15.59
C VAL A 43 -16.91 -4.57 15.78
N SER A 44 -18.07 -4.03 15.41
CA SER A 44 -19.37 -4.66 15.64
C SER A 44 -20.24 -4.57 14.39
N PRO A 45 -20.96 -5.64 14.04
CA PRO A 45 -20.99 -6.98 14.64
C PRO A 45 -19.73 -7.81 14.31
N PRO A 46 -19.48 -8.91 15.05
CA PRO A 46 -18.38 -9.84 14.73
C PRO A 46 -18.56 -10.46 13.33
N SER A 47 -17.51 -11.14 12.84
CA SER A 47 -17.53 -11.77 11.52
C SER A 47 -18.70 -12.73 11.37
N HIS A 48 -19.54 -12.53 10.37
CA HIS A 48 -20.73 -13.31 10.09
C HIS A 48 -20.82 -13.72 8.61
N CYS A 49 -21.46 -14.83 8.36
CA CYS A 49 -21.76 -15.28 7.00
C CYS A 49 -22.83 -14.39 6.35
N ALA A 50 -22.87 -14.35 5.05
CA ALA A 50 -23.94 -13.67 4.31
C ALA A 50 -25.37 -14.20 4.59
N CYS A 51 -25.50 -15.33 5.33
CA CYS A 51 -26.78 -15.84 5.83
C CYS A 51 -27.09 -15.33 7.25
N GLY A 52 -26.29 -14.41 7.80
CA GLY A 52 -26.47 -13.84 9.15
C GLY A 52 -25.90 -14.67 10.30
N LYS A 53 -25.47 -15.92 10.07
CA LYS A 53 -24.91 -16.76 11.13
C LYS A 53 -23.47 -16.35 11.47
N PRO A 54 -23.07 -16.34 12.77
CA PRO A 54 -21.71 -16.01 13.17
C PRO A 54 -20.73 -17.07 12.65
N ILE A 55 -19.53 -16.64 12.28
CA ILE A 55 -18.45 -17.51 11.84
C ILE A 55 -17.71 -17.99 13.08
N LYS A 56 -17.44 -19.30 13.16
CA LYS A 56 -16.68 -19.89 14.27
C LYS A 56 -15.21 -19.44 14.13
N TRP A 57 -14.50 -19.26 15.25
CA TRP A 57 -13.13 -18.76 15.27
C TRP A 57 -12.15 -19.60 14.43
N PHE A 58 -12.31 -20.95 14.43
CA PHE A 58 -11.46 -21.84 13.65
C PHE A 58 -11.77 -21.85 12.13
N ASP A 59 -12.99 -21.45 11.74
CA ASP A 59 -13.36 -21.24 10.34
C ASP A 59 -12.83 -19.88 9.81
N ASN A 60 -12.44 -18.99 10.72
CA ASN A 60 -11.87 -17.67 10.43
C ASN A 60 -10.34 -17.63 10.56
N LEU A 61 -9.68 -18.78 10.66
CA LEU A 61 -8.23 -18.85 10.64
C LEU A 61 -7.72 -18.37 9.29
N PRO A 62 -6.80 -17.36 9.27
CA PRO A 62 -6.32 -16.79 8.01
C PRO A 62 -5.73 -17.87 7.10
N ILE A 63 -5.99 -17.77 5.80
CA ILE A 63 -5.55 -18.68 4.74
C ILE A 63 -6.13 -20.10 4.95
N VAL A 64 -5.80 -20.73 6.09
CA VAL A 64 -6.13 -22.13 6.40
C VAL A 64 -7.64 -22.37 6.40
N GLY A 65 -8.42 -21.45 6.98
CA GLY A 65 -9.89 -21.58 7.07
C GLY A 65 -10.53 -21.74 5.69
N TRP A 66 -10.10 -20.98 4.71
CA TRP A 66 -10.65 -21.06 3.36
C TRP A 66 -10.36 -22.41 2.68
N PHE A 67 -9.13 -22.93 2.81
CA PHE A 67 -8.74 -24.22 2.25
C PHE A 67 -9.46 -25.39 2.93
N LEU A 68 -9.57 -25.38 4.27
CA LEU A 68 -10.32 -26.41 5.03
C LEU A 68 -11.81 -26.43 4.67
N LEU A 69 -12.39 -25.26 4.42
CA LEU A 69 -13.78 -25.11 3.98
C LEU A 69 -13.97 -25.32 2.49
N ARG A 70 -12.90 -25.55 1.73
CA ARG A 70 -12.92 -25.71 0.26
C ARG A 70 -13.65 -24.55 -0.42
N GLY A 71 -13.46 -23.33 0.10
CA GLY A 71 -14.09 -22.12 -0.41
C GLY A 71 -15.61 -22.04 -0.25
N ARG A 72 -16.20 -22.78 0.71
CA ARG A 72 -17.65 -22.77 1.00
C ARG A 72 -17.95 -22.54 2.47
N ALA A 73 -18.92 -21.69 2.76
CA ALA A 73 -19.36 -21.45 4.13
C ALA A 73 -20.00 -22.71 4.75
N ARG A 74 -19.53 -23.11 5.93
CA ARG A 74 -20.03 -24.30 6.67
C ARG A 74 -21.53 -24.24 6.97
N CYS A 75 -22.07 -23.05 7.17
CA CYS A 75 -23.46 -22.85 7.61
C CYS A 75 -24.49 -22.93 6.50
N CYS A 76 -24.16 -22.52 5.25
CA CYS A 76 -25.11 -22.41 4.15
C CYS A 76 -24.56 -22.88 2.79
N GLY A 77 -23.32 -23.38 2.74
CA GLY A 77 -22.71 -23.87 1.51
C GLY A 77 -22.38 -22.78 0.47
N ARG A 78 -22.65 -21.48 0.75
CA ARG A 78 -22.36 -20.39 -0.16
C ARG A 78 -20.86 -20.28 -0.43
N ARG A 79 -20.49 -19.97 -1.67
CA ARG A 79 -19.08 -19.79 -2.05
C ARG A 79 -18.47 -18.57 -1.37
N ILE A 80 -17.26 -18.74 -0.79
CA ILE A 80 -16.43 -17.68 -0.25
C ILE A 80 -15.45 -17.27 -1.36
N SER A 81 -15.35 -15.96 -1.62
CA SER A 81 -14.45 -15.44 -2.66
C SER A 81 -12.99 -15.81 -2.38
N PHE A 82 -12.26 -16.17 -3.43
CA PHE A 82 -10.80 -16.40 -3.36
C PHE A 82 -10.02 -15.14 -2.99
N ARG A 83 -10.61 -13.97 -3.10
CA ARG A 83 -10.00 -12.70 -2.68
C ARG A 83 -9.57 -12.72 -1.21
N TYR A 84 -10.37 -13.35 -0.32
CA TYR A 84 -10.04 -13.39 1.12
C TYR A 84 -8.69 -14.05 1.39
N PRO A 85 -8.45 -15.31 1.04
CA PRO A 85 -7.13 -15.92 1.23
C PRO A 85 -6.04 -15.26 0.38
N PHE A 86 -6.37 -14.62 -0.73
CA PHE A 86 -5.39 -13.89 -1.55
C PHE A 86 -4.83 -12.67 -0.79
N VAL A 87 -5.68 -11.82 -0.21
CA VAL A 87 -5.24 -10.65 0.58
C VAL A 87 -4.45 -11.11 1.81
N GLU A 88 -4.90 -12.17 2.48
CA GLU A 88 -4.22 -12.74 3.65
C GLU A 88 -2.81 -13.26 3.28
N THR A 89 -2.70 -14.00 2.18
CA THR A 89 -1.40 -14.53 1.71
C THR A 89 -0.49 -13.42 1.20
N LEU A 90 -1.03 -12.44 0.48
CA LEU A 90 -0.27 -11.29 0.00
C LEU A 90 0.33 -10.51 1.16
N THR A 91 -0.48 -10.20 2.19
CA THR A 91 -0.01 -9.46 3.37
C THR A 91 1.03 -10.28 4.14
N ALA A 92 0.80 -11.60 4.30
CA ALA A 92 1.74 -12.50 4.95
C ALA A 92 3.10 -12.55 4.22
N ALA A 93 3.06 -12.68 2.89
CA ALA A 93 4.27 -12.69 2.06
C ALA A 93 5.04 -11.36 2.12
N VAL A 94 4.34 -10.24 2.05
CA VAL A 94 4.96 -8.90 2.15
C VAL A 94 5.60 -8.69 3.52
N PHE A 95 4.94 -9.09 4.62
CA PHE A 95 5.50 -8.97 5.97
C PHE A 95 6.75 -9.84 6.14
N LEU A 96 6.70 -11.07 5.64
CA LEU A 96 7.86 -11.96 5.63
C LEU A 96 9.02 -11.39 4.81
N CYS A 97 8.76 -10.90 3.60
CA CYS A 97 9.79 -10.28 2.76
C CYS A 97 10.41 -9.04 3.44
N LEU A 98 9.59 -8.18 4.05
CA LEU A 98 10.09 -7.00 4.77
C LEU A 98 10.98 -7.41 5.94
N TRP A 99 10.61 -8.45 6.69
CA TRP A 99 11.41 -8.94 7.80
C TRP A 99 12.75 -9.55 7.36
N THR A 100 12.74 -10.31 6.28
CA THR A 100 13.94 -11.01 5.78
C THR A 100 14.91 -10.12 5.01
N MET A 101 14.41 -9.04 4.39
CA MET A 101 15.20 -8.19 3.49
C MET A 101 15.61 -6.85 4.11
N CYS A 102 14.88 -6.37 5.11
CA CYS A 102 15.11 -5.05 5.70
C CYS A 102 15.66 -5.15 7.13
N THR A 103 16.28 -4.05 7.60
CA THR A 103 16.61 -3.94 9.04
C THR A 103 15.33 -3.91 9.87
N PRO A 104 15.35 -4.32 11.16
CA PRO A 104 14.15 -4.38 11.99
C PRO A 104 13.33 -3.09 12.02
N TYR A 105 13.98 -1.92 12.06
CA TYR A 105 13.31 -0.60 12.04
C TYR A 105 12.62 -0.35 10.69
N MET A 106 13.30 -0.64 9.59
CA MET A 106 12.73 -0.51 8.25
C MET A 106 11.62 -1.53 8.02
N ALA A 107 11.78 -2.77 8.50
CA ALA A 107 10.75 -3.79 8.40
C ALA A 107 9.45 -3.37 9.10
N PHE A 108 9.56 -2.83 10.33
CA PHE A 108 8.37 -2.35 11.05
C PHE A 108 7.69 -1.19 10.33
N ALA A 109 8.45 -0.17 9.89
CA ALA A 109 7.88 0.93 9.12
C ALA A 109 7.28 0.46 7.79
N GLY A 110 7.96 -0.46 7.11
CA GLY A 110 7.48 -1.10 5.89
C GLY A 110 6.20 -1.90 6.08
N MET A 111 5.99 -2.57 7.22
CA MET A 111 4.75 -3.28 7.54
C MET A 111 3.56 -2.33 7.70
N VAL A 112 3.78 -1.17 8.36
CA VAL A 112 2.76 -0.11 8.45
C VAL A 112 2.46 0.45 7.06
N PHE A 113 3.49 0.73 6.27
CA PHE A 113 3.35 1.19 4.89
C PHE A 113 2.60 0.17 4.02
N ALA A 114 2.96 -1.11 4.09
CA ALA A 114 2.30 -2.19 3.37
C ALA A 114 0.82 -2.32 3.73
N PHE A 115 0.47 -2.20 5.02
CA PHE A 115 -0.92 -2.20 5.47
C PHE A 115 -1.72 -1.11 4.76
N ILE A 116 -1.20 0.12 4.71
CA ILE A 116 -1.87 1.26 4.07
C ILE A 116 -1.97 1.04 2.57
N MET A 117 -0.89 0.62 1.91
CA MET A 117 -0.86 0.42 0.45
C MET A 117 -1.78 -0.71 0.00
N ILE A 118 -1.80 -1.85 0.70
CA ILE A 118 -2.71 -2.96 0.41
C ILE A 118 -4.17 -2.53 0.62
N PHE A 119 -4.46 -1.83 1.74
CA PHE A 119 -5.79 -1.30 2.00
C PHE A 119 -6.26 -0.37 0.88
N CYS A 120 -5.48 0.66 0.55
CA CYS A 120 -5.81 1.62 -0.50
C CYS A 120 -5.98 0.93 -1.86
N THR A 121 -5.09 -0.03 -2.21
CA THR A 121 -5.18 -0.80 -3.44
C THR A 121 -6.52 -1.51 -3.60
N PHE A 122 -6.97 -2.24 -2.58
CA PHE A 122 -8.20 -3.02 -2.70
C PHE A 122 -9.46 -2.16 -2.57
N VAL A 123 -9.41 -1.08 -1.82
CA VAL A 123 -10.52 -0.11 -1.75
C VAL A 123 -10.67 0.62 -3.09
N ASP A 124 -9.57 1.05 -3.70
CA ASP A 124 -9.60 1.71 -5.01
C ASP A 124 -10.11 0.78 -6.13
N ILE A 125 -9.70 -0.49 -6.11
CA ILE A 125 -10.24 -1.50 -7.04
C ILE A 125 -11.74 -1.69 -6.88
N ASP A 126 -12.29 -1.53 -5.67
CA ASP A 126 -13.72 -1.78 -5.38
C ASP A 126 -14.59 -0.55 -5.62
N SER A 127 -14.14 0.62 -5.20
CA SER A 127 -14.95 1.83 -5.13
C SER A 127 -14.44 2.98 -6.00
N MET A 128 -13.21 2.90 -6.50
CA MET A 128 -12.50 4.02 -7.17
C MET A 128 -12.46 5.29 -6.32
N MET A 129 -12.53 5.14 -5.01
CA MET A 129 -12.46 6.23 -4.04
C MET A 129 -11.51 5.83 -2.93
N LEU A 130 -10.45 6.60 -2.75
CA LEU A 130 -9.49 6.41 -1.66
C LEU A 130 -10.00 7.15 -0.42
N PRO A 131 -10.18 6.47 0.72
CA PRO A 131 -10.65 7.12 1.93
C PRO A 131 -9.57 8.06 2.50
N ASP A 132 -9.93 9.33 2.71
CA ASP A 132 -9.01 10.38 3.19
C ASP A 132 -8.34 10.01 4.52
N PHE A 133 -9.06 9.34 5.44
CA PHE A 133 -8.46 8.92 6.72
C PHE A 133 -7.31 7.93 6.53
N ALA A 134 -7.31 7.10 5.46
CA ALA A 134 -6.24 6.15 5.20
C ALA A 134 -5.05 6.82 4.52
N THR A 135 -5.29 7.70 3.57
CA THR A 135 -4.23 8.41 2.84
C THR A 135 -3.61 9.51 3.69
N ILE A 136 -4.41 10.37 4.32
CA ILE A 136 -3.93 11.42 5.23
C ILE A 136 -3.38 10.80 6.51
N GLY A 137 -4.11 9.84 7.12
CA GLY A 137 -3.63 9.14 8.31
C GLY A 137 -2.33 8.38 8.05
N GLY A 138 -2.20 7.78 6.86
CA GLY A 138 -0.98 7.15 6.40
C GLY A 138 0.18 8.14 6.23
N THR A 139 -0.08 9.31 5.67
CA THR A 139 0.92 10.38 5.55
C THR A 139 1.42 10.83 6.93
N VAL A 140 0.49 11.05 7.87
CA VAL A 140 0.85 11.41 9.25
C VAL A 140 1.64 10.29 9.93
N ALA A 141 1.20 9.03 9.77
CA ALA A 141 1.91 7.88 10.33
C ALA A 141 3.34 7.76 9.77
N GLY A 142 3.53 7.93 8.45
CA GLY A 142 4.84 7.93 7.81
C GLY A 142 5.75 9.04 8.33
N PHE A 143 5.21 10.26 8.46
CA PHE A 143 5.95 11.39 9.02
C PHE A 143 6.35 11.14 10.47
N VAL A 144 5.44 10.67 11.32
CA VAL A 144 5.73 10.36 12.73
C VAL A 144 6.77 9.25 12.84
N LEU A 145 6.64 8.17 12.04
CA LEU A 145 7.63 7.09 12.02
C LEU A 145 9.00 7.58 11.54
N SER A 146 9.06 8.52 10.60
CA SER A 146 10.33 9.11 10.16
C SER A 146 11.04 9.89 11.28
N LEU A 147 10.30 10.54 12.18
CA LEU A 147 10.86 11.19 13.35
C LEU A 147 11.32 10.20 14.43
N MET A 148 10.56 9.12 14.63
CA MET A 148 10.89 8.09 15.62
C MET A 148 12.05 7.18 15.17
N MET A 149 12.18 6.96 13.86
CA MET A 149 13.11 6.03 13.25
C MET A 149 13.85 6.69 12.07
N PRO A 150 14.89 7.53 12.33
CA PRO A 150 15.63 8.24 11.26
C PRO A 150 16.26 7.31 10.22
N GLN A 151 16.41 6.02 10.54
CA GLN A 151 16.91 4.97 9.64
C GLN A 151 16.05 4.79 8.39
N ILE A 152 14.74 5.13 8.44
CA ILE A 152 13.82 4.99 7.30
C ILE A 152 14.32 5.80 6.09
N HIS A 153 14.91 6.97 6.35
CA HIS A 153 15.42 7.87 5.32
C HIS A 153 16.95 7.92 5.22
N ASP A 154 17.64 6.95 5.82
CA ASP A 154 19.12 6.94 5.91
C ASP A 154 19.66 8.30 6.41
N ALA A 155 19.00 8.84 7.42
CA ALA A 155 19.30 10.15 7.98
C ALA A 155 20.09 10.08 9.29
N VAL A 156 20.68 8.92 9.61
CA VAL A 156 21.50 8.75 10.80
C VAL A 156 22.84 9.42 10.58
N ILE A 157 23.15 10.41 11.43
CA ILE A 157 24.41 11.16 11.40
C ILE A 157 25.29 10.64 12.55
N ALA A 158 26.41 9.96 12.22
CA ALA A 158 27.22 9.20 13.17
C ALA A 158 27.80 10.06 14.31
N ASP A 159 28.25 11.27 14.01
CA ASP A 159 28.93 12.15 14.98
C ASP A 159 28.07 13.31 15.49
N ALA A 160 26.75 13.25 15.27
CA ALA A 160 25.82 14.30 15.67
C ALA A 160 24.84 13.80 16.75
N PRO A 161 24.26 14.72 17.55
CA PRO A 161 23.18 14.37 18.47
C PRO A 161 22.01 13.69 17.73
N PHE A 162 21.36 12.73 18.39
CA PHE A 162 20.18 12.03 17.82
C PHE A 162 19.13 12.99 17.28
N ALA A 163 18.95 14.15 17.93
CA ALA A 163 18.05 15.19 17.48
C ALA A 163 18.35 15.69 16.05
N ALA A 164 19.62 15.75 15.64
CA ALA A 164 19.99 16.14 14.28
C ALA A 164 19.51 15.10 13.25
N SER A 165 19.65 13.82 13.55
CA SER A 165 19.14 12.73 12.72
C SER A 165 17.61 12.77 12.60
N VAL A 166 16.90 13.06 13.70
CA VAL A 166 15.44 13.22 13.71
C VAL A 166 15.02 14.38 12.81
N VAL A 167 15.67 15.55 12.93
CA VAL A 167 15.36 16.71 12.09
C VAL A 167 15.64 16.40 10.62
N ALA A 168 16.79 15.79 10.30
CA ALA A 168 17.16 15.43 8.94
C ALA A 168 16.14 14.47 8.32
N SER A 169 15.71 13.43 9.04
CA SER A 169 14.69 12.49 8.60
C SER A 169 13.33 13.16 8.41
N GLY A 170 12.91 14.00 9.35
CA GLY A 170 11.68 14.77 9.25
C GLY A 170 11.64 15.69 8.01
N ILE A 171 12.77 16.35 7.70
CA ILE A 171 12.90 17.18 6.50
C ILE A 171 12.78 16.32 5.24
N LYS A 172 13.47 15.17 5.17
CA LYS A 172 13.37 14.25 4.01
C LYS A 172 11.94 13.76 3.80
N SER A 173 11.24 13.38 4.87
CA SER A 173 9.83 12.99 4.82
C SER A 173 8.94 14.15 4.37
N ALA A 174 9.08 15.33 4.95
CA ALA A 174 8.30 16.51 4.56
C ALA A 174 8.52 16.91 3.09
N VAL A 175 9.77 16.90 2.63
CA VAL A 175 10.11 17.13 1.22
C VAL A 175 9.50 16.05 0.33
N GLY A 176 9.52 14.79 0.77
CA GLY A 176 8.88 13.68 0.07
C GLY A 176 7.37 13.88 -0.10
N ILE A 177 6.68 14.29 0.98
CA ILE A 177 5.25 14.60 0.96
C ILE A 177 4.96 15.73 -0.05
N ILE A 178 5.66 16.86 0.08
CA ILE A 178 5.42 18.05 -0.73
C ILE A 178 5.78 17.79 -2.21
N ALA A 179 6.92 17.18 -2.47
CA ALA A 179 7.38 16.90 -3.82
C ALA A 179 6.47 15.87 -4.51
N GLY A 180 6.15 14.76 -3.80
CA GLY A 180 5.30 13.71 -4.36
C GLY A 180 3.90 14.20 -4.69
N SER A 181 3.20 14.77 -3.70
CA SER A 181 1.86 15.32 -3.92
C SER A 181 1.88 16.49 -4.90
N GLY A 182 2.88 17.38 -4.83
CA GLY A 182 3.01 18.53 -5.73
C GLY A 182 3.21 18.13 -7.18
N VAL A 183 4.11 17.19 -7.47
CA VAL A 183 4.35 16.72 -8.86
C VAL A 183 3.07 16.10 -9.43
N LEU A 184 2.40 15.21 -8.68
CA LEU A 184 1.18 14.58 -9.18
C LEU A 184 0.02 15.56 -9.31
N TYR A 185 -0.08 16.54 -8.41
CA TYR A 185 -1.07 17.61 -8.49
C TYR A 185 -0.91 18.45 -9.76
N TRP A 186 0.33 18.83 -10.11
CA TRP A 186 0.59 19.54 -11.35
C TRP A 186 0.32 18.71 -12.60
N ILE A 187 0.66 17.42 -12.58
CA ILE A 187 0.32 16.48 -13.67
C ILE A 187 -1.20 16.41 -13.84
N ARG A 188 -1.97 16.34 -12.74
CA ARG A 188 -3.43 16.37 -12.78
C ARG A 188 -3.96 17.64 -13.42
N ILE A 189 -3.53 18.84 -12.98
CA ILE A 189 -3.97 20.13 -13.53
C ILE A 189 -3.66 20.22 -15.03
N LEU A 190 -2.42 19.87 -15.42
CA LEU A 190 -2.03 19.88 -16.83
C LEU A 190 -2.90 18.90 -17.65
N GLY A 191 -3.17 17.72 -17.12
CA GLY A 191 -4.07 16.75 -17.74
C GLY A 191 -5.49 17.29 -17.93
N GLU A 192 -6.06 17.92 -16.91
CA GLU A 192 -7.38 18.54 -16.98
C GLU A 192 -7.44 19.68 -18.00
N CYS A 193 -6.38 20.51 -18.05
CA CYS A 193 -6.29 21.58 -19.05
C CYS A 193 -6.21 21.04 -20.50
N VAL A 194 -5.49 19.95 -20.73
CA VAL A 194 -5.30 19.38 -22.08
C VAL A 194 -6.50 18.57 -22.51
N PHE A 195 -7.01 17.69 -21.64
CA PHE A 195 -8.08 16.74 -21.98
C PHE A 195 -9.50 17.27 -21.69
N LYS A 196 -9.63 18.39 -20.98
CA LYS A 196 -10.90 19.01 -20.55
C LYS A 196 -11.83 18.05 -19.81
N LYS A 197 -11.24 17.10 -19.09
CA LYS A 197 -11.91 16.10 -18.25
C LYS A 197 -11.07 15.88 -17.02
N GLU A 198 -11.71 15.50 -15.91
CA GLU A 198 -10.98 15.00 -14.74
C GLU A 198 -10.15 13.79 -15.12
N ALA A 199 -8.83 13.95 -15.10
CA ALA A 199 -7.89 12.93 -15.55
C ALA A 199 -7.53 11.95 -14.41
N MET A 200 -7.64 12.40 -13.14
CA MET A 200 -7.15 11.65 -11.97
C MET A 200 -7.87 12.07 -10.69
N GLY A 201 -8.09 11.15 -9.77
CA GLY A 201 -8.71 11.40 -8.48
C GLY A 201 -7.82 12.23 -7.53
N GLU A 202 -8.46 13.01 -6.64
CA GLU A 202 -7.71 13.75 -5.59
C GLU A 202 -7.03 12.79 -4.60
N GLY A 203 -7.64 11.64 -4.36
CA GLY A 203 -7.09 10.61 -3.49
C GLY A 203 -5.72 10.08 -3.93
N ASP A 204 -5.45 10.02 -5.24
CA ASP A 204 -4.16 9.59 -5.79
C ASP A 204 -3.05 10.58 -5.42
N VAL A 205 -3.35 11.88 -5.43
CA VAL A 205 -2.39 12.94 -5.04
C VAL A 205 -1.99 12.79 -3.57
N ILE A 206 -2.97 12.55 -2.70
CA ILE A 206 -2.72 12.35 -1.27
C ILE A 206 -2.00 11.02 -1.03
N LEU A 207 -2.34 9.96 -1.79
CA LEU A 207 -1.66 8.66 -1.72
C LEU A 207 -0.17 8.78 -2.07
N VAL A 208 0.19 9.57 -3.08
CA VAL A 208 1.60 9.82 -3.39
C VAL A 208 2.29 10.64 -2.31
N GLY A 209 1.58 11.56 -1.66
CA GLY A 209 2.08 12.22 -0.45
C GLY A 209 2.39 11.22 0.66
N CYS A 210 1.52 10.23 0.87
CA CYS A 210 1.77 9.13 1.81
C CYS A 210 3.00 8.31 1.41
N ILE A 211 3.14 7.95 0.13
CA ILE A 211 4.34 7.26 -0.36
C ILE A 211 5.59 8.11 -0.11
N GLY A 212 5.52 9.43 -0.36
CA GLY A 212 6.62 10.36 -0.10
C GLY A 212 7.01 10.46 1.38
N ALA A 213 6.05 10.30 2.30
CA ALA A 213 6.32 10.29 3.73
C ALA A 213 7.21 9.11 4.16
N PHE A 214 7.03 7.94 3.56
CA PHE A 214 7.81 6.72 3.85
C PHE A 214 9.06 6.58 2.98
N CYS A 215 8.99 6.99 1.72
CA CYS A 215 10.01 6.72 0.70
C CYS A 215 10.85 7.94 0.32
N GLY A 216 10.55 9.12 0.86
CA GLY A 216 11.16 10.37 0.41
C GLY A 216 10.71 10.78 -1.01
N TRP A 217 11.27 11.87 -1.52
CA TRP A 217 10.89 12.41 -2.82
C TRP A 217 11.29 11.49 -3.99
N GLN A 218 12.43 10.78 -3.87
CA GLN A 218 12.90 9.82 -4.87
C GLN A 218 11.89 8.68 -5.05
N GLY A 219 11.43 8.12 -3.92
CA GLY A 219 10.42 7.05 -3.94
C GLY A 219 9.06 7.51 -4.44
N ALA A 220 8.65 8.74 -4.13
CA ALA A 220 7.41 9.32 -4.67
C ALA A 220 7.48 9.49 -6.19
N VAL A 221 8.59 10.03 -6.71
CA VAL A 221 8.83 10.17 -8.15
C VAL A 221 8.88 8.79 -8.82
N PHE A 222 9.61 7.84 -8.23
CA PHE A 222 9.67 6.47 -8.74
C PHE A 222 8.28 5.81 -8.80
N ALA A 223 7.45 6.00 -7.76
CA ALA A 223 6.10 5.46 -7.72
C ALA A 223 5.20 6.05 -8.81
N ILE A 224 5.28 7.36 -9.07
CA ILE A 224 4.52 8.02 -10.14
C ILE A 224 4.91 7.45 -11.50
N PHE A 225 6.18 7.51 -11.87
CA PHE A 225 6.62 7.08 -13.20
C PHE A 225 6.62 5.56 -13.35
N GLY A 226 7.13 4.82 -12.38
CA GLY A 226 7.14 3.35 -12.39
C GLY A 226 5.72 2.78 -12.37
N GLY A 227 4.85 3.31 -11.52
CA GLY A 227 3.45 2.93 -11.46
C GLY A 227 2.72 3.23 -12.77
N SER A 228 2.97 4.39 -13.39
CA SER A 228 2.40 4.75 -14.69
C SER A 228 2.85 3.81 -15.81
N ILE A 229 4.13 3.45 -15.87
CA ILE A 229 4.66 2.51 -16.87
C ILE A 229 4.04 1.13 -16.70
N ILE A 230 4.04 0.59 -15.48
CA ILE A 230 3.47 -0.73 -15.20
C ILE A 230 1.96 -0.72 -15.45
N GLY A 231 1.27 0.34 -15.02
CA GLY A 231 -0.14 0.54 -15.28
C GLY A 231 -0.46 0.56 -16.77
N ALA A 232 0.30 1.29 -17.56
CA ALA A 232 0.13 1.33 -19.02
C ALA A 232 0.40 -0.04 -19.66
N LEU A 233 1.49 -0.70 -19.30
CA LEU A 233 1.86 -2.02 -19.84
C LEU A 233 0.82 -3.10 -19.53
N THR A 234 0.15 -3.02 -18.41
CA THR A 234 -0.86 -4.00 -18.00
C THR A 234 -2.25 -3.65 -18.50
N MET A 235 -2.63 -2.37 -18.47
CA MET A 235 -3.98 -1.94 -18.79
C MET A 235 -4.23 -1.75 -20.29
N ILE A 236 -3.22 -1.35 -21.09
CA ILE A 236 -3.39 -1.18 -22.53
C ILE A 236 -3.74 -2.54 -23.20
N PRO A 237 -3.01 -3.63 -22.97
CA PRO A 237 -3.39 -4.94 -23.52
C PRO A 237 -4.74 -5.44 -23.00
N LEU A 238 -5.03 -5.19 -21.72
CA LEU A 238 -6.28 -5.61 -21.11
C LEU A 238 -7.49 -4.85 -21.68
N ALA A 239 -7.35 -3.56 -21.94
CA ALA A 239 -8.38 -2.72 -22.57
C ALA A 239 -8.61 -3.10 -24.04
N ALA A 240 -7.57 -3.53 -24.76
CA ALA A 240 -7.67 -4.00 -26.14
C ALA A 240 -8.48 -5.30 -26.27
N THR A 241 -8.63 -6.08 -25.21
CA THR A 241 -9.41 -7.32 -25.24
C THR A 241 -10.91 -7.04 -25.11
N ARG A 242 -11.72 -7.53 -26.08
CA ARG A 242 -13.19 -7.37 -26.09
C ARG A 242 -13.90 -7.90 -24.81
N LYS A 243 -13.30 -8.87 -24.12
CA LYS A 243 -13.79 -9.40 -22.84
C LYS A 243 -13.70 -8.39 -21.72
N PHE A 244 -12.67 -7.57 -21.71
CA PHE A 244 -12.46 -6.56 -20.68
C PHE A 244 -13.45 -5.39 -20.81
N SER A 245 -13.64 -4.87 -22.02
CA SER A 245 -14.64 -3.83 -22.29
C SER A 245 -16.07 -4.22 -21.87
N ARG A 246 -16.47 -5.51 -22.09
CA ARG A 246 -17.79 -5.98 -21.66
C ARG A 246 -17.93 -6.11 -20.14
N LYS A 247 -16.85 -6.49 -19.43
CA LYS A 247 -16.84 -6.65 -17.98
C LYS A 247 -16.84 -5.30 -17.26
N LEU A 248 -16.19 -4.28 -17.82
CA LEU A 248 -16.24 -2.91 -17.32
C LEU A 248 -17.62 -2.26 -17.52
N ARG A 249 -18.29 -2.47 -18.68
CA ARG A 249 -19.63 -1.97 -18.92
C ARG A 249 -20.70 -2.51 -17.98
N GLY A 250 -20.49 -3.68 -17.39
CA GLY A 250 -21.44 -4.30 -16.45
C GLY A 250 -21.22 -3.97 -14.98
N ARG A 251 -20.10 -3.33 -14.62
CA ARG A 251 -19.87 -2.86 -13.25
C ARG A 251 -20.47 -1.45 -13.11
N LYS A 252 -21.54 -1.35 -12.36
CA LYS A 252 -22.01 -0.06 -11.81
C LYS A 252 -20.98 0.37 -10.76
N PHE A 253 -20.10 1.28 -11.12
CA PHE A 253 -19.19 1.93 -10.20
C PHE A 253 -19.93 3.06 -9.50
N GLY A 254 -20.03 2.99 -8.19
CA GLY A 254 -20.58 4.04 -7.35
C GLY A 254 -22.05 4.39 -7.59
N ASN A 255 -22.71 4.94 -6.58
CA ASN A 255 -24.08 5.45 -6.67
C ASN A 255 -24.17 6.83 -7.36
N GLY A 256 -23.17 7.21 -8.17
CA GLY A 256 -23.17 8.45 -8.96
C GLY A 256 -23.54 8.17 -10.41
N GLU A 257 -24.46 8.97 -10.95
CA GLU A 257 -24.97 8.85 -12.32
C GLU A 257 -23.93 9.15 -13.41
N ASP A 258 -22.70 9.58 -13.06
CA ASP A 258 -21.63 10.08 -13.96
C ASP A 258 -20.32 9.27 -13.96
N ALA A 259 -20.33 8.02 -13.48
CA ALA A 259 -19.10 7.22 -13.50
C ALA A 259 -18.70 6.87 -14.95
N ASP A 260 -17.59 7.42 -15.42
CA ASP A 260 -17.03 7.11 -16.73
C ASP A 260 -16.70 5.59 -16.80
N PRO A 261 -17.34 4.82 -17.69
CA PRO A 261 -17.14 3.38 -17.79
C PRO A 261 -15.72 3.00 -18.25
N THR A 262 -14.88 3.99 -18.58
CA THR A 262 -13.49 3.82 -18.98
C THR A 262 -12.51 4.16 -17.86
N ALA A 263 -12.98 4.68 -16.71
CA ALA A 263 -12.12 4.99 -15.59
C ALA A 263 -11.44 3.73 -15.05
N ILE A 264 -10.13 3.81 -14.85
CA ILE A 264 -9.28 2.72 -14.36
C ILE A 264 -8.68 3.18 -13.03
N PRO A 265 -8.75 2.37 -11.97
CA PRO A 265 -8.12 2.72 -10.70
C PRO A 265 -6.61 2.86 -10.88
N PHE A 266 -6.06 4.02 -10.53
CA PHE A 266 -4.63 4.29 -10.66
C PHE A 266 -3.87 4.02 -9.35
N GLY A 267 -4.55 4.15 -8.21
CA GLY A 267 -4.00 3.89 -6.88
C GLY A 267 -3.23 2.58 -6.72
N PRO A 268 -3.71 1.44 -7.25
CA PRO A 268 -3.00 0.15 -7.19
C PRO A 268 -1.60 0.18 -7.79
N TRP A 269 -1.40 0.92 -8.88
CA TRP A 269 -0.11 1.02 -9.57
C TRP A 269 0.85 1.94 -8.81
N LEU A 270 0.33 3.02 -8.23
CA LEU A 270 1.10 3.89 -7.34
C LEU A 270 1.55 3.14 -6.09
N ALA A 271 0.62 2.41 -5.46
CA ALA A 271 0.92 1.61 -4.28
C ALA A 271 1.97 0.53 -4.57
N PHE A 272 1.83 -0.17 -5.71
CA PHE A 272 2.82 -1.15 -6.16
C PHE A 272 4.18 -0.49 -6.40
N GLY A 273 4.23 0.64 -7.10
CA GLY A 273 5.47 1.38 -7.36
C GLY A 273 6.17 1.81 -6.07
N GLY A 274 5.41 2.35 -5.10
CA GLY A 274 5.93 2.74 -3.79
C GLY A 274 6.46 1.56 -2.97
N MET A 275 5.72 0.45 -2.93
CA MET A 275 6.17 -0.77 -2.24
C MET A 275 7.39 -1.40 -2.92
N PHE A 276 7.41 -1.44 -4.25
CA PHE A 276 8.54 -1.97 -5.00
C PHE A 276 9.81 -1.13 -4.78
N TYR A 277 9.67 0.20 -4.77
CA TYR A 277 10.78 1.08 -4.39
C TYR A 277 11.28 0.78 -2.98
N PHE A 278 10.40 0.77 -2.00
CA PHE A 278 10.74 0.60 -0.59
C PHE A 278 11.47 -0.73 -0.32
N MET A 279 11.06 -1.82 -0.99
CA MET A 279 11.57 -3.17 -0.73
C MET A 279 12.81 -3.54 -1.55
N PHE A 280 12.91 -3.07 -2.80
CA PHE A 280 13.86 -3.67 -3.74
C PHE A 280 14.84 -2.69 -4.40
N VAL A 281 14.42 -1.45 -4.65
CA VAL A 281 15.23 -0.55 -5.50
C VAL A 281 15.64 0.75 -4.82
N LYS A 282 15.32 0.92 -3.54
CA LYS A 282 15.63 2.14 -2.79
C LYS A 282 17.09 2.54 -2.94
N ASP A 283 18.03 1.67 -2.59
CA ASP A 283 19.46 1.96 -2.61
C ASP A 283 19.97 2.30 -4.02
N PHE A 284 19.47 1.58 -5.03
CA PHE A 284 19.84 1.82 -6.42
C PHE A 284 19.34 3.18 -6.93
N VAL A 285 18.08 3.50 -6.67
CA VAL A 285 17.46 4.75 -7.12
C VAL A 285 18.06 5.95 -6.40
N ASP A 286 18.29 5.84 -5.08
CA ASP A 286 18.88 6.91 -4.29
C ASP A 286 20.33 7.18 -4.72
N ALA A 287 21.14 6.14 -4.99
CA ALA A 287 22.47 6.28 -5.55
C ALA A 287 22.45 6.93 -6.94
N TYR A 288 21.49 6.59 -7.79
CA TYR A 288 21.35 7.18 -9.11
C TYR A 288 21.07 8.69 -9.03
N PHE A 289 20.14 9.10 -8.18
CA PHE A 289 19.83 10.53 -7.97
C PHE A 289 20.99 11.28 -7.31
N ALA A 290 21.72 10.66 -6.38
CA ALA A 290 22.90 11.25 -5.78
C ALA A 290 24.01 11.50 -6.82
N ASN A 291 24.25 10.54 -7.72
CA ASN A 291 25.20 10.70 -8.83
C ASN A 291 24.82 11.82 -9.79
N ILE A 292 23.54 11.95 -10.11
CA ILE A 292 23.03 13.07 -10.92
C ILE A 292 23.28 14.40 -10.19
N ALA A 293 22.92 14.49 -8.91
CA ALA A 293 23.10 15.71 -8.13
C ALA A 293 24.57 16.12 -8.06
N SER A 294 25.50 15.17 -7.86
CA SER A 294 26.94 15.45 -7.86
C SER A 294 27.46 15.93 -9.23
N ALA A 295 26.94 15.36 -10.32
CA ALA A 295 27.32 15.76 -11.69
C ALA A 295 26.87 17.19 -12.06
N PHE A 296 25.69 17.60 -11.57
CA PHE A 296 25.13 18.92 -11.91
C PHE A 296 25.51 20.04 -10.93
N PHE A 297 25.66 19.71 -9.65
CA PHE A 297 25.86 20.71 -8.60
C PHE A 297 27.25 20.67 -7.98
N GLY A 298 28.08 19.67 -8.31
CA GLY A 298 29.45 19.50 -7.80
C GLY A 298 29.52 19.23 -6.29
N ILE A 299 28.43 18.67 -5.69
CA ILE A 299 28.29 18.39 -4.26
C ILE A 299 28.43 16.91 -4.02
#